data_d9d858e16f6fe54bff7afde07ae0d6cc
#
_entry.id   d9d858e16f6fe54bff7afde07ae0d6cc
#
_cell.length_a   1.000
_cell.length_b   1.000
_cell.length_c   1.000
_cell.angle_alpha   90.00
_cell.angle_beta   90.00
_cell.angle_gamma   90.00
#
_symmetry.space_group_name_H-M   'P 1'
#
loop_
_entity.id
_entity.type
_entity.pdbx_description
1 polymer ?
#
loop_
_entity_poly.entity_id
_entity_poly.type
_entity_poly.pdbx_seq_one_letter_code
_entity_poly.pdbx_strand_id
1 'polypeptide(L)'
;MPVFTRSSDASQPGDGVSEAEEEQEGGERAEDGREAAASGPGPAPSRTLLGHRLTRLRAWRTRHPRTARALRLTTTALAAALVVGALLLPNTLPALKAAGFARIPAEAVIGAVVVLALPRRPRLVAAVLYGFGLTALTTVNLLDMGFNEYLGRGFNAALDWDLLPDAQGYVEDTLGGGVATAVTVGAVVLVLLMAAVMVAATIRLTHVLARHRVRATKGALIAGTVWVTCSALGLTLFGGPIASERGAGALKVHAQRTVESLRDEAAFARQSKADTFGNTPPGELLPDLRGKDVIFTFIESYGRSAIEDPVMAPGVDRTLDASTTALEKAGFAARSGWLTSATYGGSSWLGHSTTMSGLWIDNQRRYRTVSAGDHLTLTKAFQKTGAWDTVGVMPGVQKGWPEEKWYGLDKLYDAFDLGYEGPKFSWSTMPDQYALEAFQRQVHGKKRDKPLMSFVILTSSHQPWAPIPKMVGWDELGDGSVFDAIQKAGNKASDVITDTTKSREEYGKSIQYSVTSLTQWLERYGTDDTVLVFLGDHQPIARVSGNGASRDVPVSIVAKDPKVLDKVADWKWTEGLKPERDAPVWKMSSFRDRFLKAFGSTPRPSKG
;
A
#
# COMPACT_ATOMS: atom_id res chain seq x y z
N MET A 1 0.93 2.64 -8.74
CA MET A 1 1.58 3.87 -9.24
C MET A 1 1.03 5.04 -8.45
N PRO A 2 1.84 5.92 -7.87
CA PRO A 2 1.34 7.07 -7.15
C PRO A 2 0.68 8.05 -8.13
N VAL A 3 -0.58 8.38 -7.89
CA VAL A 3 -1.30 9.42 -8.61
C VAL A 3 -0.86 10.77 -8.05
N PHE A 4 0.06 11.45 -8.71
CA PHE A 4 0.45 12.81 -8.33
C PHE A 4 -0.60 13.80 -8.82
N THR A 5 -1.39 14.36 -7.91
CA THR A 5 -2.18 15.57 -8.17
C THR A 5 -1.33 16.79 -7.89
N ARG A 6 -0.96 17.55 -8.90
CA ARG A 6 -0.49 18.91 -8.77
C ARG A 6 -1.67 19.85 -9.03
N SER A 7 -2.08 20.62 -8.04
CA SER A 7 -2.94 21.79 -8.24
C SER A 7 -2.14 22.85 -8.98
N SER A 8 -2.61 23.24 -10.16
CA SER A 8 -2.12 24.40 -10.89
C SER A 8 -2.88 25.63 -10.42
N ASP A 9 -2.24 26.46 -9.60
CA ASP A 9 -2.60 27.86 -9.49
C ASP A 9 -1.76 28.64 -10.51
N ALA A 10 -2.41 29.09 -11.54
CA ALA A 10 -1.89 30.07 -12.48
C ALA A 10 -2.64 31.37 -12.27
N SER A 11 -2.04 32.27 -11.53
CA SER A 11 -2.41 33.70 -11.51
C SER A 11 -1.45 34.43 -12.42
N GLN A 12 -1.98 35.09 -13.44
CA GLN A 12 -1.30 36.14 -14.19
C GLN A 12 -1.79 37.54 -13.73
N PRO A 13 -0.93 38.57 -13.86
CA PRO A 13 -1.12 39.87 -13.24
C PRO A 13 -1.84 40.86 -14.15
N GLY A 14 -2.56 41.79 -13.55
CA GLY A 14 -3.12 42.96 -14.21
C GLY A 14 -2.79 44.22 -13.42
N ASP A 15 -2.08 45.11 -14.08
CA ASP A 15 -1.66 46.44 -13.66
C ASP A 15 -2.83 47.38 -13.32
N GLY A 16 -2.58 48.32 -12.42
CA GLY A 16 -3.45 49.47 -12.21
C GLY A 16 -3.07 50.35 -11.01
N VAL A 17 -2.24 51.29 -11.27
CA VAL A 17 -1.76 52.49 -10.54
C VAL A 17 -2.87 53.35 -9.96
N SER A 18 -2.62 54.01 -8.80
CA SER A 18 -2.82 55.45 -8.45
C SER A 18 -3.20 55.63 -6.99
N GLU A 19 -2.31 56.11 -6.18
CA GLU A 19 -2.21 57.46 -5.59
C GLU A 19 -3.44 57.92 -4.77
N ALA A 20 -3.25 58.20 -3.53
CA ALA A 20 -2.65 59.28 -2.79
C ALA A 20 -3.66 59.98 -1.87
N GLU A 21 -3.10 60.48 -0.78
CA GLU A 21 -3.40 61.64 0.08
C GLU A 21 -4.48 61.46 1.16
N GLU A 22 -4.03 61.52 2.42
CA GLU A 22 -3.75 62.69 3.32
C GLU A 22 -5.01 63.43 3.76
N GLU A 23 -5.21 63.62 4.98
CA GLU A 23 -5.03 64.66 5.98
C GLU A 23 -6.07 64.50 7.10
N GLN A 24 -5.67 64.44 8.33
CA GLN A 24 -5.38 65.44 9.35
C GLN A 24 -6.59 66.12 9.98
N GLU A 25 -6.47 66.22 11.33
CA GLU A 25 -6.90 67.26 12.29
C GLU A 25 -8.38 67.31 12.66
N GLY A 26 -8.62 67.41 13.91
CA GLY A 26 -8.47 68.31 15.01
C GLY A 26 -9.72 68.24 15.86
N GLY A 27 -9.67 68.09 17.12
CA GLY A 27 -9.45 69.12 18.06
C GLY A 27 -10.69 69.49 18.89
N GLU A 28 -10.45 69.57 20.18
CA GLU A 28 -11.04 70.43 21.23
C GLU A 28 -12.32 69.97 21.96
N ARG A 29 -12.09 69.62 23.22
CA ARG A 29 -12.46 70.35 24.51
C ARG A 29 -13.88 70.91 24.65
N ALA A 30 -14.55 70.51 25.71
CA ALA A 30 -14.86 71.23 26.94
C ALA A 30 -15.92 70.52 27.75
N GLU A 31 -15.61 70.25 28.96
CA GLU A 31 -16.08 70.84 30.24
C GLU A 31 -17.50 70.52 30.70
N ASP A 32 -17.50 69.87 31.85
CA ASP A 32 -18.15 70.22 33.10
C ASP A 32 -19.67 69.97 33.26
N GLY A 33 -19.97 69.19 34.31
CA GLY A 33 -21.33 68.99 34.79
C GLY A 33 -21.40 67.97 35.90
N ARG A 34 -20.98 68.31 37.11
CA ARG A 34 -21.27 67.54 38.32
C ARG A 34 -22.77 67.47 38.52
N GLU A 35 -23.30 66.27 38.75
CA GLU A 35 -24.37 66.07 39.69
C GLU A 35 -24.34 64.68 40.32
N ALA A 36 -24.38 64.64 41.64
CA ALA A 36 -24.38 63.47 42.45
C ALA A 36 -25.81 62.91 42.55
N ALA A 37 -25.96 61.60 42.36
CA ALA A 37 -27.07 60.87 42.97
C ALA A 37 -26.88 59.37 42.99
N ALA A 38 -27.02 58.81 44.18
CA ALA A 38 -27.55 57.52 44.54
C ALA A 38 -26.78 56.25 44.17
N SER A 39 -26.15 55.69 45.19
CA SER A 39 -25.71 54.30 45.32
C SER A 39 -26.85 53.28 45.12
N GLY A 40 -26.94 52.69 43.93
CA GLY A 40 -27.69 51.48 43.66
C GLY A 40 -26.81 50.25 43.91
N PRO A 41 -27.35 49.08 44.31
CA PRO A 41 -26.55 47.89 44.56
C PRO A 41 -25.88 47.42 43.28
N GLY A 42 -24.54 47.23 43.33
CA GLY A 42 -23.70 46.81 42.21
C GLY A 42 -24.21 45.55 41.52
N PRO A 43 -23.97 45.39 40.20
CA PRO A 43 -24.41 44.22 39.46
C PRO A 43 -23.77 42.95 40.03
N ALA A 44 -24.64 42.02 40.42
CA ALA A 44 -24.21 40.68 40.85
C ALA A 44 -23.26 40.06 39.81
N PRO A 45 -22.16 39.38 40.23
CA PRO A 45 -21.19 38.81 39.28
C PRO A 45 -21.92 37.84 38.36
N SER A 46 -21.75 38.06 37.03
CA SER A 46 -22.30 37.21 35.99
C SER A 46 -21.84 35.76 36.23
N ARG A 47 -22.71 34.94 36.82
CA ARG A 47 -22.49 33.49 36.96
C ARG A 47 -22.42 32.91 35.58
N THR A 48 -21.23 32.50 35.16
CA THR A 48 -20.97 31.87 33.87
C THR A 48 -21.91 30.68 33.64
N LEU A 49 -22.37 30.49 32.41
CA LEU A 49 -23.23 29.36 31.97
C LEU A 49 -22.74 27.99 32.48
N LEU A 50 -21.44 27.84 32.69
CA LEU A 50 -20.79 26.68 33.28
C LEU A 50 -21.20 26.48 34.76
N GLY A 51 -21.30 27.55 35.54
CA GLY A 51 -21.71 27.51 36.95
C GLY A 51 -23.14 27.02 37.14
N HIS A 52 -24.07 27.47 36.28
CA HIS A 52 -25.48 27.02 36.31
C HIS A 52 -25.63 25.53 35.92
N ARG A 53 -24.83 25.02 34.95
CA ARG A 53 -24.84 23.59 34.59
C ARG A 53 -24.28 22.72 35.71
N LEU A 54 -23.24 23.14 36.40
CA LEU A 54 -22.66 22.40 37.53
C LEU A 54 -23.58 22.36 38.74
N THR A 55 -24.31 23.43 39.06
CA THR A 55 -25.29 23.45 40.13
C THR A 55 -26.50 22.56 39.83
N ARG A 56 -27.02 22.56 38.61
CA ARG A 56 -28.10 21.65 38.17
C ARG A 56 -27.68 20.19 38.24
N LEU A 57 -26.44 19.83 37.83
CA LEU A 57 -25.91 18.47 37.93
C LEU A 57 -25.73 18.02 39.39
N ARG A 58 -25.32 18.91 40.29
CA ARG A 58 -25.23 18.60 41.74
C ARG A 58 -26.61 18.36 42.32
N ALA A 59 -27.60 19.19 42.04
CA ALA A 59 -28.98 19.04 42.48
C ALA A 59 -29.64 17.77 41.93
N TRP A 60 -29.36 17.41 40.66
CA TRP A 60 -29.84 16.15 40.09
C TRP A 60 -29.24 14.93 40.81
N ARG A 61 -27.93 14.94 41.10
CA ARG A 61 -27.24 13.85 41.83
C ARG A 61 -27.78 13.63 43.23
N THR A 62 -28.23 14.67 43.90
CA THR A 62 -28.85 14.54 45.23
C THR A 62 -30.29 14.03 45.17
N ARG A 63 -31.04 14.38 44.12
CA ARG A 63 -32.41 13.90 43.88
C ARG A 63 -32.45 12.43 43.40
N HIS A 64 -31.42 11.98 42.66
CA HIS A 64 -31.36 10.63 42.06
C HIS A 64 -30.10 9.87 42.46
N PRO A 65 -29.90 9.49 43.75
CA PRO A 65 -28.63 8.93 44.22
C PRO A 65 -28.33 7.54 43.65
N ARG A 66 -29.37 6.70 43.40
CA ARG A 66 -29.19 5.35 42.79
C ARG A 66 -28.74 5.45 41.33
N THR A 67 -29.39 6.26 40.52
CA THR A 67 -29.05 6.47 39.12
C THR A 67 -27.68 7.14 38.97
N ALA A 68 -27.35 8.10 39.83
CA ALA A 68 -26.03 8.74 39.84
C ALA A 68 -24.89 7.76 40.22
N ARG A 69 -25.17 6.78 41.09
CA ARG A 69 -24.23 5.69 41.44
C ARG A 69 -24.07 4.71 40.27
N ALA A 70 -25.18 4.28 39.68
CA ALA A 70 -25.17 3.40 38.50
C ALA A 70 -24.36 4.03 37.35
N LEU A 71 -24.67 5.28 36.97
CA LEU A 71 -23.95 6.01 35.92
C LEU A 71 -22.45 6.13 36.21
N ARG A 72 -22.06 6.36 37.47
CA ARG A 72 -20.62 6.39 37.84
C ARG A 72 -19.95 5.03 37.70
N LEU A 73 -20.62 3.95 38.07
CA LEU A 73 -20.09 2.60 37.97
C LEU A 73 -19.96 2.21 36.47
N THR A 74 -21.03 2.40 35.70
CA THR A 74 -21.03 2.09 34.25
C THR A 74 -19.95 2.85 33.50
N THR A 75 -19.85 4.18 33.68
CA THR A 75 -18.81 4.97 33.01
C THR A 75 -17.41 4.62 33.49
N THR A 76 -17.20 4.12 34.71
CA THR A 76 -15.89 3.65 35.17
C THR A 76 -15.57 2.27 34.57
N ALA A 77 -16.56 1.38 34.49
CA ALA A 77 -16.39 0.08 33.83
C ALA A 77 -16.08 0.23 32.34
N LEU A 78 -16.79 1.14 31.64
CA LEU A 78 -16.51 1.45 30.25
C LEU A 78 -15.08 2.03 30.05
N ALA A 79 -14.67 2.96 30.93
CA ALA A 79 -13.30 3.50 30.88
C ALA A 79 -12.24 2.40 31.09
N ALA A 80 -12.49 1.47 32.04
CA ALA A 80 -11.57 0.34 32.24
C ALA A 80 -11.57 -0.61 31.06
N ALA A 81 -12.73 -0.93 30.48
CA ALA A 81 -12.85 -1.78 29.30
C ALA A 81 -12.14 -1.16 28.09
N LEU A 82 -12.25 0.15 27.87
CA LEU A 82 -11.56 0.87 26.81
C LEU A 82 -10.04 0.81 26.97
N VAL A 83 -9.52 1.11 28.16
CA VAL A 83 -8.08 1.09 28.42
C VAL A 83 -7.51 -0.32 28.28
N VAL A 84 -8.16 -1.33 28.87
CA VAL A 84 -7.73 -2.74 28.78
C VAL A 84 -7.88 -3.25 27.35
N GLY A 85 -8.99 -2.90 26.67
CA GLY A 85 -9.23 -3.26 25.29
C GLY A 85 -8.15 -2.70 24.34
N ALA A 86 -7.76 -1.44 24.53
CA ALA A 86 -6.68 -0.81 23.74
C ALA A 86 -5.32 -1.51 23.94
N LEU A 87 -5.00 -1.88 25.19
CA LEU A 87 -3.74 -2.61 25.51
C LEU A 87 -3.71 -4.03 24.96
N LEU A 88 -4.86 -4.67 24.80
CA LEU A 88 -4.98 -6.06 24.34
C LEU A 88 -5.36 -6.16 22.85
N LEU A 89 -5.59 -5.02 22.18
CA LEU A 89 -5.91 -5.00 20.75
C LEU A 89 -4.78 -5.65 19.94
N PRO A 90 -5.05 -6.69 19.13
CA PRO A 90 -4.05 -7.28 18.26
C PRO A 90 -3.76 -6.36 17.07
N ASN A 91 -2.69 -6.67 16.35
CA ASN A 91 -2.28 -5.95 15.14
C ASN A 91 -2.56 -6.71 13.83
N THR A 92 -3.30 -7.83 13.89
CA THR A 92 -3.74 -8.60 12.72
C THR A 92 -5.19 -9.04 12.89
N LEU A 93 -5.97 -9.06 11.79
CA LEU A 93 -7.38 -9.46 11.81
C LEU A 93 -7.61 -10.91 12.29
N PRO A 94 -6.82 -11.93 11.88
CA PRO A 94 -7.00 -13.30 12.37
C PRO A 94 -6.78 -13.46 13.87
N ALA A 95 -6.02 -12.56 14.51
CA ALA A 95 -5.77 -12.55 15.94
C ALA A 95 -6.87 -11.83 16.74
N LEU A 96 -7.84 -11.16 16.07
CA LEU A 96 -8.96 -10.46 16.71
C LEU A 96 -10.04 -11.46 17.14
N LYS A 97 -9.77 -12.14 18.27
CA LYS A 97 -10.66 -13.13 18.87
C LYS A 97 -11.05 -12.68 20.29
N ALA A 98 -12.29 -12.92 20.71
CA ALA A 98 -12.77 -12.56 22.05
C ALA A 98 -11.87 -13.10 23.18
N ALA A 99 -11.36 -14.32 23.03
CA ALA A 99 -10.42 -14.93 23.96
C ALA A 99 -9.11 -14.12 24.14
N GLY A 100 -8.71 -13.31 23.15
CA GLY A 100 -7.54 -12.43 23.22
C GLY A 100 -7.67 -11.32 24.26
N PHE A 101 -8.90 -10.95 24.64
CA PHE A 101 -9.19 -9.89 25.61
C PHE A 101 -9.33 -10.42 27.06
N ALA A 102 -9.30 -11.72 27.27
CA ALA A 102 -9.33 -12.35 28.60
C ALA A 102 -7.92 -12.51 29.19
N ARG A 103 -7.13 -11.42 29.19
CA ARG A 103 -5.72 -11.40 29.63
C ARG A 103 -5.48 -10.21 30.55
N ILE A 104 -4.42 -10.27 31.34
CA ILE A 104 -4.00 -9.19 32.23
C ILE A 104 -2.83 -8.44 31.57
N PRO A 105 -3.03 -7.20 31.08
CA PRO A 105 -1.93 -6.44 30.49
C PRO A 105 -1.01 -5.86 31.58
N ALA A 106 0.29 -6.11 31.48
CA ALA A 106 1.31 -5.57 32.39
C ALA A 106 1.24 -4.04 32.47
N GLU A 107 1.00 -3.41 31.33
CA GLU A 107 0.96 -1.96 31.16
C GLU A 107 -0.16 -1.31 31.99
N ALA A 108 -1.29 -1.99 32.17
CA ALA A 108 -2.36 -1.51 33.06
C ALA A 108 -1.96 -1.57 34.53
N VAL A 109 -1.26 -2.63 34.94
CA VAL A 109 -0.74 -2.78 36.30
C VAL A 109 0.32 -1.72 36.60
N ILE A 110 1.29 -1.55 35.70
CA ILE A 110 2.35 -0.53 35.79
C ILE A 110 1.73 0.88 35.82
N GLY A 111 0.80 1.16 34.91
CA GLY A 111 0.07 2.44 34.87
C GLY A 111 -0.66 2.76 36.19
N ALA A 112 -1.30 1.75 36.79
CA ALA A 112 -1.95 1.91 38.12
C ALA A 112 -0.93 2.22 39.22
N VAL A 113 0.23 1.55 39.25
CA VAL A 113 1.30 1.80 40.23
C VAL A 113 1.86 3.21 40.06
N VAL A 114 2.16 3.65 38.81
CA VAL A 114 2.65 5.01 38.53
C VAL A 114 1.65 6.07 39.00
N VAL A 115 0.37 5.90 38.67
CA VAL A 115 -0.69 6.83 39.09
C VAL A 115 -0.82 6.90 40.61
N LEU A 116 -0.65 5.79 41.34
CA LEU A 116 -0.71 5.74 42.80
C LEU A 116 0.54 6.35 43.47
N ALA A 117 1.70 6.28 42.83
CA ALA A 117 2.95 6.85 43.36
C ALA A 117 3.03 8.38 43.19
N LEU A 118 2.49 8.93 42.11
CA LEU A 118 2.66 10.34 41.73
C LEU A 118 1.77 11.29 42.56
N PRO A 119 2.22 12.52 42.90
CA PRO A 119 1.42 13.59 43.45
C PRO A 119 0.42 14.15 42.41
N ARG A 120 -0.55 14.95 42.88
CA ARG A 120 -1.75 15.32 42.12
C ARG A 120 -1.48 15.91 40.73
N ARG A 121 -0.54 16.89 40.61
CA ARG A 121 -0.26 17.54 39.31
C ARG A 121 0.45 16.62 38.30
N PRO A 122 1.60 16.00 38.60
CA PRO A 122 2.25 15.08 37.68
C PRO A 122 1.40 13.83 37.35
N ARG A 123 0.53 13.40 38.30
CA ARG A 123 -0.43 12.31 38.05
C ARG A 123 -1.40 12.64 36.91
N LEU A 124 -1.90 13.88 36.86
CA LEU A 124 -2.83 14.29 35.79
C LEU A 124 -2.09 14.34 34.45
N VAL A 125 -0.87 14.88 34.42
CA VAL A 125 -0.03 14.88 33.21
C VAL A 125 0.24 13.45 32.73
N ALA A 126 0.62 12.56 33.65
CA ALA A 126 0.83 11.14 33.33
C ALA A 126 -0.42 10.47 32.76
N ALA A 127 -1.61 10.78 33.31
CA ALA A 127 -2.88 10.26 32.79
C ALA A 127 -3.19 10.75 31.38
N VAL A 128 -2.92 12.02 31.07
CA VAL A 128 -3.10 12.59 29.74
C VAL A 128 -2.13 11.97 28.73
N LEU A 129 -0.84 11.90 29.09
CA LEU A 129 0.19 11.27 28.24
C LEU A 129 -0.10 9.79 27.99
N TYR A 130 -0.56 9.07 29.02
CA TYR A 130 -0.95 7.67 28.87
C TYR A 130 -2.16 7.52 27.94
N GLY A 131 -3.16 8.42 28.02
CA GLY A 131 -4.30 8.45 27.11
C GLY A 131 -3.90 8.68 25.65
N PHE A 132 -2.98 9.63 25.39
CA PHE A 132 -2.42 9.83 24.05
C PHE A 132 -1.58 8.62 23.59
N GLY A 133 -0.78 8.02 24.48
CA GLY A 133 -0.02 6.81 24.17
C GLY A 133 -0.93 5.63 23.78
N LEU A 134 -2.05 5.43 24.49
CA LEU A 134 -3.05 4.42 24.12
C LEU A 134 -3.72 4.72 22.79
N THR A 135 -3.99 5.99 22.49
CA THR A 135 -4.53 6.40 21.19
C THR A 135 -3.55 6.07 20.08
N ALA A 136 -2.29 6.45 20.23
CA ALA A 136 -1.25 6.15 19.25
C ALA A 136 -1.10 4.64 19.05
N LEU A 137 -1.02 3.85 20.13
CA LEU A 137 -0.94 2.38 20.07
C LEU A 137 -2.14 1.78 19.34
N THR A 138 -3.36 2.23 19.65
CA THR A 138 -4.57 1.75 19.00
C THR A 138 -4.59 2.10 17.51
N THR A 139 -4.23 3.33 17.15
CA THR A 139 -4.15 3.78 15.76
C THR A 139 -3.13 2.95 14.99
N VAL A 140 -1.94 2.73 15.52
CA VAL A 140 -0.89 1.93 14.88
C VAL A 140 -1.31 0.46 14.73
N ASN A 141 -1.96 -0.14 15.74
CA ASN A 141 -2.48 -1.50 15.63
C ASN A 141 -3.58 -1.62 14.55
N LEU A 142 -4.44 -0.61 14.39
CA LEU A 142 -5.44 -0.58 13.34
C LEU A 142 -4.80 -0.41 11.95
N LEU A 143 -3.77 0.44 11.83
CA LEU A 143 -2.98 0.54 10.60
C LEU A 143 -2.26 -0.78 10.29
N ASP A 144 -1.64 -1.42 11.29
CA ASP A 144 -1.04 -2.75 11.13
C ASP A 144 -2.04 -3.78 10.59
N MET A 145 -3.28 -3.79 11.11
CA MET A 145 -4.33 -4.69 10.60
C MET A 145 -4.60 -4.47 9.11
N GLY A 146 -4.76 -3.21 8.69
CA GLY A 146 -4.98 -2.86 7.29
C GLY A 146 -3.78 -3.24 6.43
N PHE A 147 -2.57 -2.85 6.84
CA PHE A 147 -1.35 -3.15 6.08
C PHE A 147 -1.06 -4.65 5.98
N ASN A 148 -1.33 -5.43 7.03
CA ASN A 148 -1.20 -6.88 6.98
C ASN A 148 -2.22 -7.53 6.01
N GLU A 149 -3.45 -7.01 5.97
CA GLU A 149 -4.50 -7.53 5.07
C GLU A 149 -4.20 -7.26 3.59
N TYR A 150 -3.71 -6.04 3.28
CA TYR A 150 -3.47 -5.60 1.90
C TYR A 150 -2.04 -5.87 1.42
N LEU A 151 -1.04 -5.57 2.25
CA LEU A 151 0.37 -5.61 1.86
C LEU A 151 1.16 -6.76 2.50
N GLY A 152 0.49 -7.66 3.26
CA GLY A 152 1.12 -8.82 3.91
C GLY A 152 2.21 -8.46 4.92
N ARG A 153 2.25 -7.22 5.41
CA ARG A 153 3.22 -6.72 6.39
C ARG A 153 2.61 -5.67 7.30
N GLY A 154 3.18 -5.46 8.48
CA GLY A 154 2.73 -4.39 9.37
C GLY A 154 3.17 -3.01 8.89
N PHE A 155 2.45 -1.99 9.35
CA PHE A 155 2.71 -0.56 9.10
C PHE A 155 4.09 -0.14 9.64
N ASN A 156 4.82 0.62 8.85
CA ASN A 156 6.09 1.21 9.25
C ASN A 156 5.97 2.72 9.38
N ALA A 157 6.03 3.22 10.60
CA ALA A 157 5.87 4.66 10.89
C ALA A 157 6.95 5.56 10.25
N ALA A 158 8.08 5.01 9.80
CA ALA A 158 9.11 5.78 9.10
C ALA A 158 8.90 5.83 7.57
N LEU A 159 8.21 4.84 6.98
CA LEU A 159 8.20 4.61 5.53
C LEU A 159 6.83 4.74 4.86
N ASP A 160 5.73 4.48 5.61
CA ASP A 160 4.45 4.17 4.97
C ASP A 160 3.44 5.32 4.97
N TRP A 161 3.79 6.50 5.48
CA TRP A 161 2.91 7.67 5.41
C TRP A 161 2.63 8.10 3.98
N ASP A 162 3.60 7.90 3.08
CA ASP A 162 3.50 8.23 1.65
C ASP A 162 2.49 7.33 0.90
N LEU A 163 2.09 6.18 1.49
CA LEU A 163 1.09 5.27 0.91
C LEU A 163 -0.35 5.61 1.30
N LEU A 164 -0.57 6.49 2.28
CA LEU A 164 -1.93 6.88 2.67
C LEU A 164 -2.68 7.67 1.59
N PRO A 165 -2.05 8.61 0.86
CA PRO A 165 -2.66 9.21 -0.33
C PRO A 165 -3.01 8.21 -1.42
N ASP A 166 -2.19 7.17 -1.63
CA ASP A 166 -2.48 6.11 -2.61
C ASP A 166 -3.72 5.30 -2.21
N ALA A 167 -3.89 5.03 -0.90
CA ALA A 167 -5.09 4.40 -0.36
C ALA A 167 -6.34 5.28 -0.55
N GLN A 168 -6.22 6.60 -0.42
CA GLN A 168 -7.30 7.54 -0.73
C GLN A 168 -7.65 7.51 -2.21
N GLY A 169 -6.66 7.54 -3.11
CA GLY A 169 -6.86 7.43 -4.56
C GLY A 169 -7.57 6.12 -4.94
N TYR A 170 -7.21 5.01 -4.31
CA TYR A 170 -7.90 3.73 -4.52
C TYR A 170 -9.40 3.79 -4.13
N VAL A 171 -9.74 4.44 -3.01
CA VAL A 171 -11.14 4.63 -2.61
C VAL A 171 -11.85 5.56 -3.59
N GLU A 172 -11.18 6.59 -4.09
CA GLU A 172 -11.70 7.53 -5.09
C GLU A 172 -12.06 6.81 -6.40
N ASP A 173 -11.14 6.00 -6.92
CA ASP A 173 -11.35 5.23 -8.15
C ASP A 173 -12.43 4.14 -8.02
N THR A 174 -12.59 3.58 -6.81
CA THR A 174 -13.53 2.48 -6.56
C THR A 174 -14.94 2.96 -6.19
N LEU A 175 -15.05 4.02 -5.36
CA LEU A 175 -16.30 4.47 -4.74
C LEU A 175 -16.66 5.93 -5.07
N GLY A 176 -15.76 6.66 -5.74
CA GLY A 176 -15.92 8.06 -6.12
C GLY A 176 -15.33 9.06 -5.13
N GLY A 177 -14.97 10.26 -5.62
CA GLY A 177 -14.22 11.28 -4.87
C GLY A 177 -14.94 11.81 -3.61
N GLY A 178 -16.27 11.92 -3.65
CA GLY A 178 -17.04 12.32 -2.48
C GLY A 178 -16.94 11.32 -1.32
N VAL A 179 -16.94 10.03 -1.63
CA VAL A 179 -16.78 8.96 -0.63
C VAL A 179 -15.35 8.93 -0.11
N ALA A 180 -14.35 9.07 -0.97
CA ALA A 180 -12.94 9.11 -0.56
C ALA A 180 -12.67 10.25 0.42
N THR A 181 -13.17 11.46 0.12
CA THR A 181 -13.07 12.62 1.02
C THR A 181 -13.78 12.36 2.35
N ALA A 182 -15.00 11.83 2.32
CA ALA A 182 -15.76 11.52 3.53
C ALA A 182 -15.05 10.47 4.41
N VAL A 183 -14.46 9.44 3.81
CA VAL A 183 -13.68 8.41 4.52
C VAL A 183 -12.44 9.02 5.17
N THR A 184 -11.70 9.86 4.44
CA THR A 184 -10.49 10.52 4.96
C THR A 184 -10.82 11.46 6.14
N VAL A 185 -11.81 12.32 5.97
CA VAL A 185 -12.27 13.23 7.04
C VAL A 185 -12.80 12.41 8.22
N GLY A 186 -13.61 11.38 7.96
CA GLY A 186 -14.13 10.47 8.97
C GLY A 186 -13.03 9.77 9.78
N ALA A 187 -11.96 9.32 9.15
CA ALA A 187 -10.81 8.71 9.80
C ALA A 187 -10.09 9.70 10.74
N VAL A 188 -9.86 10.94 10.29
CA VAL A 188 -9.24 11.98 11.13
C VAL A 188 -10.12 12.31 12.33
N VAL A 189 -11.43 12.52 12.12
CA VAL A 189 -12.38 12.79 13.20
C VAL A 189 -12.43 11.62 14.19
N LEU A 190 -12.41 10.38 13.71
CA LEU A 190 -12.39 9.18 14.54
C LEU A 190 -11.16 9.12 15.45
N VAL A 191 -9.96 9.42 14.92
CA VAL A 191 -8.72 9.46 15.71
C VAL A 191 -8.77 10.56 16.77
N LEU A 192 -9.27 11.75 16.44
CA LEU A 192 -9.43 12.85 17.39
C LEU A 192 -10.43 12.52 18.49
N LEU A 193 -11.58 11.91 18.13
CA LEU A 193 -12.58 11.46 19.09
C LEU A 193 -12.03 10.35 19.99
N MET A 194 -11.32 9.39 19.42
CA MET A 194 -10.64 8.32 20.16
C MET A 194 -9.63 8.92 21.16
N ALA A 195 -8.84 9.91 20.76
CA ALA A 195 -7.92 10.61 21.66
C ALA A 195 -8.65 11.28 22.84
N ALA A 196 -9.73 12.01 22.56
CA ALA A 196 -10.54 12.65 23.60
C ALA A 196 -11.13 11.64 24.58
N VAL A 197 -11.68 10.52 24.06
CA VAL A 197 -12.29 9.46 24.87
C VAL A 197 -11.24 8.70 25.69
N MET A 198 -10.09 8.36 25.11
CA MET A 198 -8.99 7.68 25.82
C MET A 198 -8.41 8.55 26.94
N VAL A 199 -8.15 9.83 26.66
CA VAL A 199 -7.69 10.79 27.68
C VAL A 199 -8.74 10.95 28.80
N ALA A 200 -10.02 11.07 28.47
CA ALA A 200 -11.09 11.13 29.46
C ALA A 200 -11.17 9.85 30.30
N ALA A 201 -11.02 8.68 29.69
CA ALA A 201 -11.03 7.37 30.36
C ALA A 201 -9.84 7.23 31.33
N THR A 202 -8.63 7.57 30.91
CA THR A 202 -7.42 7.51 31.75
C THR A 202 -7.48 8.50 32.91
N ILE A 203 -7.93 9.75 32.70
CA ILE A 203 -8.15 10.74 33.74
C ILE A 203 -9.19 10.24 34.73
N ARG A 204 -10.30 9.65 34.25
CA ARG A 204 -11.35 9.09 35.10
C ARG A 204 -10.83 7.96 35.97
N LEU A 205 -10.14 6.97 35.40
CA LEU A 205 -9.57 5.86 36.17
C LEU A 205 -8.56 6.36 37.19
N THR A 206 -7.71 7.31 36.81
CA THR A 206 -6.76 7.98 37.72
C THR A 206 -7.45 8.61 38.92
N HIS A 207 -8.55 9.31 38.71
CA HIS A 207 -9.33 9.90 39.81
C HIS A 207 -9.96 8.83 40.72
N VAL A 208 -10.45 7.71 40.15
CA VAL A 208 -11.03 6.61 40.92
C VAL A 208 -9.95 5.89 41.75
N LEU A 209 -8.81 5.57 41.17
CA LEU A 209 -7.66 4.95 41.86
C LEU A 209 -7.16 5.84 42.99
N ALA A 210 -6.98 7.14 42.73
CA ALA A 210 -6.54 8.10 43.76
C ALA A 210 -7.52 8.28 44.90
N ARG A 211 -8.83 8.24 44.64
CA ARG A 211 -9.89 8.34 45.65
C ARG A 211 -9.94 7.13 46.58
N HIS A 212 -9.63 5.94 46.05
CA HIS A 212 -9.66 4.67 46.77
C HIS A 212 -8.26 4.08 46.92
N ARG A 213 -7.27 4.91 47.26
CA ARG A 213 -5.82 4.59 47.22
C ARG A 213 -5.49 3.25 47.90
N VAL A 214 -5.98 2.99 49.12
CA VAL A 214 -5.67 1.74 49.85
C VAL A 214 -6.18 0.50 49.10
N ARG A 215 -7.43 0.53 48.62
CA ARG A 215 -7.99 -0.59 47.84
C ARG A 215 -7.32 -0.75 46.49
N ALA A 216 -7.01 0.37 45.84
CA ALA A 216 -6.31 0.38 44.55
C ALA A 216 -4.87 -0.17 44.64
N THR A 217 -4.14 0.17 45.71
CA THR A 217 -2.80 -0.39 45.97
C THR A 217 -2.86 -1.90 46.22
N LYS A 218 -3.82 -2.37 47.05
CA LYS A 218 -4.03 -3.81 47.26
C LYS A 218 -4.36 -4.53 45.94
N GLY A 219 -5.29 -3.94 45.15
CA GLY A 219 -5.67 -4.50 43.84
C GLY A 219 -4.51 -4.54 42.83
N ALA A 220 -3.70 -3.49 42.78
CA ALA A 220 -2.52 -3.45 41.89
C ALA A 220 -1.45 -4.49 42.31
N LEU A 221 -1.23 -4.65 43.62
CA LEU A 221 -0.30 -5.68 44.13
C LEU A 221 -0.80 -7.09 43.79
N ILE A 222 -2.10 -7.39 44.03
CA ILE A 222 -2.69 -8.69 43.69
C ILE A 222 -2.57 -8.94 42.19
N ALA A 223 -2.98 -7.98 41.33
CA ALA A 223 -2.91 -8.11 39.89
C ALA A 223 -1.45 -8.29 39.40
N GLY A 224 -0.50 -7.57 39.98
CA GLY A 224 0.91 -7.71 39.70
C GLY A 224 1.47 -9.07 40.10
N THR A 225 1.15 -9.55 41.29
CA THR A 225 1.55 -10.90 41.76
C THR A 225 0.96 -11.99 40.86
N VAL A 226 -0.33 -11.91 40.53
CA VAL A 226 -0.99 -12.85 39.60
C VAL A 226 -0.32 -12.81 38.23
N TRP A 227 -0.04 -11.60 37.74
CA TRP A 227 0.62 -11.44 36.43
C TRP A 227 2.02 -12.09 36.43
N VAL A 228 2.85 -11.81 37.44
CA VAL A 228 4.21 -12.39 37.57
C VAL A 228 4.12 -13.91 37.70
N THR A 229 3.23 -14.42 38.53
CA THR A 229 3.05 -15.88 38.72
C THR A 229 2.60 -16.55 37.45
N CYS A 230 1.59 -15.99 36.76
CA CYS A 230 1.12 -16.54 35.48
C CYS A 230 2.20 -16.49 34.38
N SER A 231 3.01 -15.42 34.36
CA SER A 231 4.12 -15.28 33.43
C SER A 231 5.24 -16.29 33.72
N ALA A 232 5.64 -16.43 34.99
CA ALA A 232 6.72 -17.34 35.40
C ALA A 232 6.34 -18.83 35.20
N LEU A 233 5.08 -19.19 35.41
CA LEU A 233 4.57 -20.55 35.23
C LEU A 233 4.08 -20.83 33.81
N GLY A 234 4.08 -19.88 32.90
CA GLY A 234 3.60 -20.02 31.52
C GLY A 234 2.11 -20.36 31.43
N LEU A 235 1.30 -19.89 32.39
CA LEU A 235 -0.11 -20.25 32.46
C LEU A 235 -0.90 -19.68 31.28
N THR A 236 -1.70 -20.55 30.65
CA THR A 236 -2.52 -20.20 29.48
C THR A 236 -4.03 -20.30 29.81
N LEU A 237 -4.82 -19.47 29.13
CA LEU A 237 -6.28 -19.50 29.16
C LEU A 237 -6.80 -19.32 27.73
N PHE A 238 -7.74 -20.17 27.32
CA PHE A 238 -8.32 -20.17 25.97
C PHE A 238 -7.24 -20.19 24.85
N GLY A 239 -6.18 -21.00 25.06
CA GLY A 239 -5.09 -21.15 24.07
C GLY A 239 -4.12 -19.98 23.98
N GLY A 240 -4.10 -19.08 24.98
CA GLY A 240 -3.14 -17.98 25.04
C GLY A 240 -2.69 -17.64 26.44
N PRO A 241 -1.53 -16.95 26.62
CA PRO A 241 -0.99 -16.62 27.94
C PRO A 241 -1.94 -15.67 28.72
N ILE A 242 -2.10 -15.92 30.02
CA ILE A 242 -2.88 -15.04 30.92
C ILE A 242 -2.16 -13.70 31.10
N ALA A 243 -0.83 -13.74 31.29
CA ALA A 243 0.00 -12.55 31.37
C ALA A 243 0.28 -12.01 29.96
N SER A 244 0.00 -10.73 29.72
CA SER A 244 0.18 -10.09 28.42
C SER A 244 1.11 -8.87 28.53
N GLU A 245 2.04 -8.76 27.57
CA GLU A 245 2.92 -7.60 27.33
C GLU A 245 2.69 -7.05 25.91
N ARG A 246 1.48 -7.21 25.39
CA ARG A 246 1.19 -6.96 23.98
C ARG A 246 1.46 -5.51 23.58
N GLY A 247 1.08 -4.55 24.44
CA GLY A 247 1.32 -3.13 24.19
C GLY A 247 2.82 -2.79 24.13
N ALA A 248 3.59 -3.24 25.12
CA ALA A 248 5.05 -3.05 25.15
C ALA A 248 5.74 -3.78 23.99
N GLY A 249 5.28 -4.99 23.68
CA GLY A 249 5.78 -5.77 22.52
C GLY A 249 5.55 -5.04 21.20
N ALA A 250 4.35 -4.50 20.98
CA ALA A 250 4.04 -3.72 19.77
C ALA A 250 4.94 -2.47 19.68
N LEU A 251 5.07 -1.71 20.76
CA LEU A 251 5.93 -0.52 20.80
C LEU A 251 7.39 -0.88 20.49
N LYS A 252 7.92 -1.98 21.06
CA LYS A 252 9.27 -2.47 20.79
C LYS A 252 9.45 -2.81 19.31
N VAL A 253 8.52 -3.55 18.72
CA VAL A 253 8.56 -3.94 17.30
C VAL A 253 8.56 -2.70 16.40
N HIS A 254 7.67 -1.73 16.66
CA HIS A 254 7.63 -0.49 15.88
C HIS A 254 8.88 0.37 16.05
N ALA A 255 9.44 0.47 17.26
CA ALA A 255 10.70 1.18 17.50
C ALA A 255 11.87 0.51 16.77
N GLN A 256 11.95 -0.82 16.82
CA GLN A 256 12.99 -1.59 16.10
C GLN A 256 12.86 -1.40 14.58
N ARG A 257 11.66 -1.55 14.02
CA ARG A 257 11.41 -1.32 12.58
C ARG A 257 11.82 0.09 12.14
N THR A 258 11.48 1.11 12.95
CA THR A 258 11.88 2.50 12.65
C THR A 258 13.38 2.68 12.63
N VAL A 259 14.10 2.17 13.63
CA VAL A 259 15.57 2.24 13.70
C VAL A 259 16.23 1.45 12.57
N GLU A 260 15.72 0.25 12.27
CA GLU A 260 16.19 -0.58 11.15
C GLU A 260 16.01 0.14 9.81
N SER A 261 14.84 0.76 9.58
CA SER A 261 14.55 1.51 8.36
C SER A 261 15.49 2.71 8.16
N LEU A 262 15.84 3.42 9.24
CA LEU A 262 16.77 4.55 9.17
C LEU A 262 18.22 4.08 8.89
N ARG A 263 18.63 2.92 9.40
CA ARG A 263 19.94 2.32 9.11
C ARG A 263 20.01 1.76 7.70
N ASP A 264 18.93 1.15 7.25
CA ASP A 264 18.82 0.56 5.93
C ASP A 264 18.97 1.59 4.81
N GLU A 265 18.45 2.79 4.99
CA GLU A 265 18.55 3.87 4.00
C GLU A 265 20.00 4.17 3.62
N ALA A 266 20.90 4.32 4.61
CA ALA A 266 22.32 4.58 4.35
C ALA A 266 23.04 3.37 3.74
N ALA A 267 22.65 2.16 4.12
CA ALA A 267 23.22 0.93 3.55
C ALA A 267 22.78 0.75 2.10
N PHE A 268 21.48 0.94 1.82
CA PHE A 268 20.93 0.82 0.48
C PHE A 268 21.46 1.90 -0.47
N ALA A 269 21.64 3.14 0.00
CA ALA A 269 22.25 4.21 -0.79
C ALA A 269 23.69 3.90 -1.23
N ARG A 270 24.43 3.14 -0.42
CA ARG A 270 25.76 2.61 -0.85
C ARG A 270 25.62 1.45 -1.83
N GLN A 271 24.70 0.52 -1.56
CA GLN A 271 24.44 -0.62 -2.44
C GLN A 271 23.98 -0.18 -3.83
N SER A 272 23.12 0.84 -3.93
CA SER A 272 22.59 1.35 -5.21
C SER A 272 23.65 2.01 -6.11
N LYS A 273 24.80 2.40 -5.56
CA LYS A 273 25.92 2.94 -6.35
C LYS A 273 26.80 1.85 -6.93
N ALA A 274 26.81 0.65 -6.34
CA ALA A 274 27.56 -0.49 -6.85
C ALA A 274 26.69 -1.25 -7.89
N ASP A 275 27.20 -1.45 -9.08
CA ASP A 275 26.50 -2.16 -10.14
C ASP A 275 27.43 -3.13 -10.85
N THR A 276 27.01 -4.39 -10.97
CA THR A 276 27.79 -5.47 -11.61
C THR A 276 28.12 -5.18 -13.07
N PHE A 277 27.23 -4.47 -13.78
CA PHE A 277 27.35 -4.14 -15.19
C PHE A 277 27.49 -2.63 -15.47
N GLY A 278 27.61 -1.80 -14.44
CA GLY A 278 27.61 -0.34 -14.56
C GLY A 278 28.66 0.22 -15.54
N ASN A 279 29.87 -0.39 -15.53
CA ASN A 279 30.98 -0.01 -16.43
C ASN A 279 31.09 -0.86 -17.69
N THR A 280 30.14 -1.79 -17.95
CA THR A 280 30.16 -2.61 -19.15
C THR A 280 30.00 -1.74 -20.40
N PRO A 281 30.94 -1.82 -21.37
CA PRO A 281 30.83 -1.06 -22.63
C PRO A 281 29.57 -1.41 -23.40
N PRO A 282 29.01 -0.48 -24.20
CA PRO A 282 27.81 -0.72 -25.01
C PRO A 282 27.89 -1.96 -25.91
N GLY A 283 29.06 -2.23 -26.51
CA GLY A 283 29.26 -3.38 -27.38
C GLY A 283 29.24 -4.74 -26.68
N GLU A 284 29.51 -4.76 -25.38
CA GLU A 284 29.54 -5.97 -24.54
C GLU A 284 28.21 -6.22 -23.76
N LEU A 285 27.21 -5.36 -23.95
CA LEU A 285 25.89 -5.54 -23.39
C LEU A 285 24.98 -6.29 -24.39
N LEU A 286 24.38 -7.40 -23.95
CA LEU A 286 23.35 -8.16 -24.67
C LEU A 286 23.72 -8.54 -26.13
N PRO A 287 24.95 -8.97 -26.41
CA PRO A 287 25.37 -9.28 -27.79
C PRO A 287 24.52 -10.40 -28.43
N ASP A 288 24.06 -11.36 -27.64
CA ASP A 288 23.30 -12.53 -28.13
C ASP A 288 21.83 -12.21 -28.47
N LEU A 289 21.33 -11.02 -28.13
CA LEU A 289 19.99 -10.55 -28.51
C LEU A 289 19.98 -9.53 -29.65
N ARG A 290 21.12 -9.25 -30.26
CA ARG A 290 21.19 -8.29 -31.40
C ARG A 290 20.23 -8.72 -32.50
N GLY A 291 19.46 -7.77 -33.02
CA GLY A 291 18.46 -8.00 -34.05
C GLY A 291 17.11 -8.54 -33.57
N LYS A 292 16.96 -8.88 -32.27
CA LYS A 292 15.71 -9.37 -31.71
C LYS A 292 14.87 -8.24 -31.13
N ASP A 293 13.55 -8.29 -31.32
CA ASP A 293 12.57 -7.52 -30.59
C ASP A 293 12.40 -8.17 -29.21
N VAL A 294 12.72 -7.45 -28.15
CA VAL A 294 12.64 -7.97 -26.77
C VAL A 294 11.55 -7.24 -26.02
N ILE A 295 10.53 -7.96 -25.62
CA ILE A 295 9.33 -7.41 -24.98
C ILE A 295 9.25 -7.92 -23.55
N PHE A 296 9.42 -7.02 -22.58
CA PHE A 296 9.19 -7.31 -21.16
C PHE A 296 7.78 -6.89 -20.78
N THR A 297 6.96 -7.85 -20.37
CA THR A 297 5.57 -7.60 -19.98
C THR A 297 5.33 -7.99 -18.55
N PHE A 298 4.82 -7.07 -17.73
CA PHE A 298 4.30 -7.36 -16.41
C PHE A 298 2.79 -7.55 -16.49
N ILE A 299 2.31 -8.65 -15.90
CA ILE A 299 0.88 -8.89 -15.67
C ILE A 299 0.61 -8.54 -14.21
N GLU A 300 -0.20 -7.53 -13.98
CA GLU A 300 -0.54 -7.01 -12.67
C GLU A 300 -1.06 -8.10 -11.73
N SER A 301 -0.49 -8.17 -10.52
CA SER A 301 -0.88 -9.11 -9.46
C SER A 301 -0.84 -10.60 -9.85
N TYR A 302 -0.14 -11.01 -10.91
CA TYR A 302 -0.05 -12.40 -11.34
C TYR A 302 0.85 -13.21 -10.40
N GLY A 303 0.26 -13.72 -9.33
CA GLY A 303 0.95 -14.45 -8.28
C GLY A 303 0.87 -15.98 -8.43
N ARG A 304 1.73 -16.68 -7.69
CA ARG A 304 1.75 -18.14 -7.59
C ARG A 304 0.39 -18.72 -7.15
N SER A 305 -0.38 -17.99 -6.35
CA SER A 305 -1.72 -18.39 -5.93
C SER A 305 -2.68 -18.58 -7.09
N ALA A 306 -2.53 -17.85 -8.20
CA ALA A 306 -3.37 -18.04 -9.40
C ALA A 306 -3.24 -19.45 -9.99
N ILE A 307 -2.06 -20.07 -9.83
CA ILE A 307 -1.71 -21.38 -10.38
C ILE A 307 -1.92 -22.52 -9.35
N GLU A 308 -1.88 -22.20 -8.03
CA GLU A 308 -1.90 -23.23 -6.99
C GLU A 308 -3.16 -23.27 -6.12
N ASP A 309 -3.92 -22.16 -6.04
CA ASP A 309 -5.15 -22.14 -5.24
C ASP A 309 -6.28 -22.96 -5.92
N PRO A 310 -6.95 -23.87 -5.21
CA PRO A 310 -7.92 -24.77 -5.81
C PRO A 310 -9.16 -24.10 -6.43
N VAL A 311 -9.44 -22.83 -6.10
CA VAL A 311 -10.54 -22.06 -6.70
C VAL A 311 -10.10 -21.48 -8.06
N MET A 312 -8.88 -20.98 -8.16
CA MET A 312 -8.34 -20.26 -9.32
C MET A 312 -7.62 -21.15 -10.32
N ALA A 313 -6.78 -22.06 -9.81
CA ALA A 313 -5.91 -22.92 -10.60
C ALA A 313 -6.61 -23.67 -11.74
N PRO A 314 -7.80 -24.29 -11.57
CA PRO A 314 -8.40 -25.05 -12.66
C PRO A 314 -8.71 -24.23 -13.92
N GLY A 315 -9.01 -22.92 -13.77
CA GLY A 315 -9.24 -22.02 -14.89
C GLY A 315 -7.93 -21.51 -15.49
N VAL A 316 -7.01 -21.07 -14.63
CA VAL A 316 -5.72 -20.51 -15.03
C VAL A 316 -4.85 -21.60 -15.70
N ASP A 317 -4.80 -22.81 -15.14
CA ASP A 317 -4.06 -23.94 -15.71
C ASP A 317 -4.53 -24.27 -17.14
N ARG A 318 -5.85 -24.40 -17.33
CA ARG A 318 -6.40 -24.61 -18.69
C ARG A 318 -6.00 -23.51 -19.67
N THR A 319 -5.96 -22.27 -19.20
CA THR A 319 -5.56 -21.14 -20.04
C THR A 319 -4.08 -21.22 -20.39
N LEU A 320 -3.21 -21.52 -19.43
CA LEU A 320 -1.76 -21.68 -19.66
C LEU A 320 -1.45 -22.86 -20.59
N ASP A 321 -2.11 -24.00 -20.40
CA ASP A 321 -1.94 -25.18 -21.23
C ASP A 321 -2.43 -24.94 -22.68
N ALA A 322 -3.61 -24.32 -22.84
CA ALA A 322 -4.13 -23.93 -24.14
C ALA A 322 -3.23 -22.91 -24.87
N SER A 323 -2.75 -21.90 -24.13
CA SER A 323 -1.83 -20.90 -24.66
C SER A 323 -0.47 -21.50 -25.03
N THR A 324 0.06 -22.43 -24.23
CA THR A 324 1.29 -23.16 -24.58
C THR A 324 1.11 -23.91 -25.89
N THR A 325 0.02 -24.67 -26.01
CA THR A 325 -0.28 -25.43 -27.24
C THR A 325 -0.45 -24.53 -28.48
N ALA A 326 -1.11 -23.37 -28.32
CA ALA A 326 -1.30 -22.41 -29.41
C ALA A 326 0.03 -21.79 -29.85
N LEU A 327 0.87 -21.39 -28.91
CA LEU A 327 2.20 -20.85 -29.20
C LEU A 327 3.14 -21.86 -29.83
N GLU A 328 3.10 -23.13 -29.38
CA GLU A 328 3.88 -24.22 -30.02
C GLU A 328 3.47 -24.42 -31.48
N LYS A 329 2.16 -24.40 -31.78
CA LYS A 329 1.67 -24.48 -33.17
C LYS A 329 2.11 -23.27 -34.00
N ALA A 330 2.27 -22.10 -33.38
CA ALA A 330 2.81 -20.90 -34.02
C ALA A 330 4.36 -20.90 -34.13
N GLY A 331 5.02 -21.97 -33.65
CA GLY A 331 6.47 -22.14 -33.69
C GLY A 331 7.23 -21.54 -32.52
N PHE A 332 6.55 -21.07 -31.47
CA PHE A 332 7.18 -20.59 -30.26
C PHE A 332 7.40 -21.73 -29.25
N ALA A 333 8.46 -21.64 -28.48
CA ALA A 333 8.69 -22.43 -27.29
C ALA A 333 8.84 -21.53 -26.06
N ALA A 334 8.64 -22.07 -24.86
CA ALA A 334 8.68 -21.31 -23.63
C ALA A 334 9.44 -22.04 -22.52
N ARG A 335 10.04 -21.26 -21.61
CA ARG A 335 10.61 -21.72 -20.34
C ARG A 335 10.07 -20.85 -19.20
N SER A 336 9.59 -21.51 -18.14
CA SER A 336 8.92 -20.82 -17.03
C SER A 336 9.49 -21.24 -15.68
N GLY A 337 9.59 -20.27 -14.75
CA GLY A 337 10.07 -20.47 -13.39
C GLY A 337 9.42 -19.51 -12.40
N TRP A 338 9.98 -19.40 -11.21
CA TRP A 338 9.44 -18.60 -10.13
C TRP A 338 10.40 -17.50 -9.69
N LEU A 339 9.85 -16.32 -9.42
CA LEU A 339 10.56 -15.22 -8.77
C LEU A 339 9.85 -14.81 -7.47
N THR A 340 10.60 -14.66 -6.38
CA THR A 340 10.07 -14.07 -5.14
C THR A 340 10.06 -12.56 -5.27
N SER A 341 8.89 -11.94 -5.25
CA SER A 341 8.71 -10.49 -5.36
C SER A 341 9.11 -9.75 -4.09
N ALA A 342 9.61 -8.52 -4.25
CA ALA A 342 9.91 -7.61 -3.16
C ALA A 342 8.65 -7.05 -2.48
N THR A 343 7.51 -7.06 -3.18
CA THR A 343 6.24 -6.54 -2.69
C THR A 343 5.14 -7.61 -2.68
N TYR A 344 3.97 -7.28 -2.11
CA TYR A 344 2.85 -8.18 -1.94
C TYR A 344 1.56 -7.36 -1.84
N GLY A 345 0.54 -7.76 -2.56
CA GLY A 345 -0.80 -7.16 -2.49
C GLY A 345 -0.93 -5.76 -3.09
N GLY A 346 0.16 -5.21 -3.66
CA GLY A 346 0.21 -3.89 -4.25
C GLY A 346 1.61 -3.31 -4.29
N SER A 347 1.72 -2.03 -4.63
CA SER A 347 3.00 -1.33 -4.86
C SER A 347 3.79 -1.94 -6.03
N SER A 348 3.12 -2.19 -7.13
CA SER A 348 3.61 -2.84 -8.36
C SER A 348 4.92 -2.24 -8.87
N TRP A 349 5.08 -0.90 -8.78
CA TRP A 349 6.31 -0.21 -9.18
C TRP A 349 7.57 -0.67 -8.43
N LEU A 350 7.42 -1.19 -7.18
CA LEU A 350 8.54 -1.76 -6.41
C LEU A 350 8.96 -3.13 -6.98
N GLY A 351 8.00 -3.94 -7.45
CA GLY A 351 8.25 -5.19 -8.16
C GLY A 351 8.94 -4.94 -9.50
N HIS A 352 8.39 -4.01 -10.30
CA HIS A 352 8.97 -3.61 -11.58
C HIS A 352 10.41 -3.11 -11.41
N SER A 353 10.63 -2.17 -10.50
CA SER A 353 11.95 -1.61 -10.24
C SER A 353 12.94 -2.63 -9.69
N THR A 354 12.48 -3.58 -8.85
CA THR A 354 13.31 -4.68 -8.36
C THR A 354 13.79 -5.57 -9.49
N THR A 355 12.89 -5.97 -10.39
CA THR A 355 13.23 -6.80 -11.55
C THR A 355 14.20 -6.09 -12.47
N MET A 356 13.90 -4.83 -12.80
CA MET A 356 14.65 -4.07 -13.80
C MET A 356 16.00 -3.55 -13.28
N SER A 357 16.13 -3.26 -11.98
CA SER A 357 17.39 -2.76 -11.42
C SER A 357 18.32 -3.84 -10.85
N GLY A 358 17.79 -5.02 -10.54
CA GLY A 358 18.55 -6.05 -9.84
C GLY A 358 18.78 -5.75 -8.34
N LEU A 359 18.17 -4.70 -7.80
CA LEU A 359 18.20 -4.34 -6.39
C LEU A 359 16.89 -4.76 -5.71
N TRP A 360 16.96 -5.11 -4.43
CA TRP A 360 15.76 -5.43 -3.65
C TRP A 360 15.08 -4.14 -3.17
N ILE A 361 14.01 -3.74 -3.86
CA ILE A 361 13.29 -2.48 -3.64
C ILE A 361 11.92 -2.81 -3.06
N ASP A 362 11.81 -2.84 -1.74
CA ASP A 362 10.60 -3.25 -1.00
C ASP A 362 9.89 -2.08 -0.30
N ASN A 363 10.35 -0.86 -0.52
CA ASN A 363 9.74 0.34 0.04
C ASN A 363 10.01 1.59 -0.81
N GLN A 364 9.19 2.63 -0.59
CA GLN A 364 9.22 3.87 -1.37
C GLN A 364 10.54 4.65 -1.25
N ARG A 365 11.22 4.59 -0.10
CA ARG A 365 12.52 5.28 0.06
C ARG A 365 13.61 4.66 -0.80
N ARG A 366 13.70 3.33 -0.80
CA ARG A 366 14.62 2.62 -1.69
C ARG A 366 14.34 2.94 -3.15
N TYR A 367 13.06 2.97 -3.54
CA TYR A 367 12.65 3.35 -4.88
C TYR A 367 13.12 4.76 -5.25
N ARG A 368 12.85 5.76 -4.41
CA ARG A 368 13.31 7.15 -4.62
C ARG A 368 14.83 7.26 -4.66
N THR A 369 15.53 6.51 -3.80
CA THR A 369 17.00 6.52 -3.76
C THR A 369 17.59 6.00 -5.06
N VAL A 370 17.09 4.90 -5.60
CA VAL A 370 17.63 4.30 -6.82
C VAL A 370 17.22 5.05 -8.07
N SER A 371 15.96 5.55 -8.13
CA SER A 371 15.46 6.29 -9.31
C SER A 371 16.06 7.69 -9.44
N ALA A 372 16.59 8.25 -8.35
CA ALA A 372 17.37 9.49 -8.39
C ALA A 372 18.84 9.29 -8.80
N GLY A 373 19.31 8.06 -8.93
CA GLY A 373 20.69 7.70 -9.26
C GLY A 373 20.88 7.17 -10.70
N ASP A 374 22.10 6.76 -10.98
CA ASP A 374 22.51 6.25 -12.31
C ASP A 374 22.61 4.72 -12.39
N HIS A 375 22.03 4.01 -11.42
CA HIS A 375 22.05 2.55 -11.40
C HIS A 375 21.45 1.98 -12.72
N LEU A 376 22.16 1.03 -13.34
CA LEU A 376 21.77 0.50 -14.63
C LEU A 376 20.52 -0.37 -14.51
N THR A 377 19.42 0.04 -15.13
CA THR A 377 18.26 -0.83 -15.29
C THR A 377 18.44 -1.76 -16.49
N LEU A 378 17.66 -2.82 -16.57
CA LEU A 378 17.68 -3.72 -17.71
C LEU A 378 17.31 -2.99 -19.00
N THR A 379 16.27 -2.17 -19.00
CA THR A 379 15.87 -1.32 -20.11
C THR A 379 16.97 -0.33 -20.50
N LYS A 380 17.61 0.32 -19.52
CA LYS A 380 18.74 1.23 -19.76
C LYS A 380 19.97 0.51 -20.33
N ALA A 381 20.13 -0.79 -20.03
CA ALA A 381 21.19 -1.59 -20.65
C ALA A 381 20.97 -1.74 -22.17
N PHE A 382 19.74 -1.98 -22.61
CA PHE A 382 19.39 -1.97 -24.04
C PHE A 382 19.61 -0.58 -24.67
N GLN A 383 19.09 0.48 -24.03
CA GLN A 383 19.27 1.85 -24.51
C GLN A 383 20.74 2.22 -24.66
N LYS A 384 21.57 1.90 -23.67
CA LYS A 384 23.02 2.18 -23.67
C LYS A 384 23.74 1.57 -24.86
N THR A 385 23.25 0.46 -25.41
CA THR A 385 23.85 -0.16 -26.60
C THR A 385 23.66 0.65 -27.89
N GLY A 386 22.61 1.48 -27.96
CA GLY A 386 22.20 2.20 -29.18
C GLY A 386 21.62 1.31 -30.27
N ALA A 387 21.48 -0.02 -30.03
CA ALA A 387 21.03 -0.98 -31.03
C ALA A 387 19.53 -1.26 -31.01
N TRP A 388 18.82 -0.74 -30.02
CA TRP A 388 17.38 -0.84 -29.90
C TRP A 388 16.75 0.54 -29.73
N ASP A 389 15.51 0.67 -30.17
CA ASP A 389 14.60 1.72 -29.72
C ASP A 389 13.91 1.21 -28.46
N THR A 390 13.93 2.00 -27.38
CA THR A 390 13.41 1.58 -26.06
C THR A 390 12.08 2.28 -25.76
N VAL A 391 11.02 1.51 -25.57
CA VAL A 391 9.65 2.01 -25.47
C VAL A 391 8.93 1.47 -24.23
N GLY A 392 8.23 2.36 -23.51
CA GLY A 392 7.28 2.00 -22.46
C GLY A 392 5.84 2.01 -22.97
N VAL A 393 5.02 1.02 -22.55
CA VAL A 393 3.58 0.98 -22.77
C VAL A 393 2.89 0.75 -21.45
N MET A 394 2.29 1.81 -20.92
CA MET A 394 1.82 1.85 -19.53
C MET A 394 0.39 2.39 -19.45
N PRO A 395 -0.62 1.58 -19.78
CA PRO A 395 -2.03 2.01 -19.76
C PRO A 395 -2.52 2.50 -18.39
N GLY A 396 -1.88 2.10 -17.29
CA GLY A 396 -2.20 2.57 -15.94
C GLY A 396 -1.68 3.99 -15.62
N VAL A 397 -0.80 4.56 -16.44
CA VAL A 397 -0.26 5.91 -16.24
C VAL A 397 -1.18 6.94 -16.89
N GLN A 398 -1.76 7.83 -16.08
CA GLN A 398 -2.69 8.88 -16.52
C GLN A 398 -2.08 10.30 -16.41
N LYS A 399 -0.83 10.41 -15.98
CA LYS A 399 -0.08 11.68 -15.87
C LYS A 399 1.38 11.33 -16.09
N GLY A 400 2.16 12.23 -16.68
CA GLY A 400 3.56 11.97 -17.02
C GLY A 400 4.31 11.18 -15.92
N TRP A 401 5.17 10.29 -16.34
CA TRP A 401 5.95 9.41 -15.48
C TRP A 401 7.43 9.83 -15.46
N PRO A 402 7.86 10.59 -14.46
CA PRO A 402 9.22 11.18 -14.44
C PRO A 402 10.33 10.13 -14.36
N GLU A 403 10.02 8.91 -13.94
CA GLU A 403 10.97 7.81 -13.84
C GLU A 403 11.31 7.16 -15.20
N GLU A 404 10.67 7.52 -16.30
CA GLU A 404 10.97 7.02 -17.65
C GLU A 404 12.46 7.14 -17.99
N LYS A 405 13.09 8.25 -17.59
CA LYS A 405 14.53 8.51 -17.81
C LYS A 405 15.41 7.57 -17.01
N TRP A 406 15.01 7.24 -15.78
CA TRP A 406 15.75 6.27 -14.97
C TRP A 406 15.66 4.87 -15.56
N TYR A 407 14.50 4.48 -16.08
CA TYR A 407 14.35 3.22 -16.78
C TYR A 407 15.13 3.20 -18.10
N GLY A 408 15.44 4.33 -18.71
CA GLY A 408 16.11 4.42 -20.02
C GLY A 408 15.16 4.11 -21.16
N LEU A 409 13.98 4.74 -21.14
CA LEU A 409 13.02 4.69 -22.23
C LEU A 409 13.18 5.91 -23.12
N ASP A 410 13.26 5.69 -24.44
CA ASP A 410 13.30 6.76 -25.43
C ASP A 410 11.91 7.37 -25.61
N LYS A 411 10.86 6.55 -25.45
CA LYS A 411 9.46 6.98 -25.51
C LYS A 411 8.57 6.18 -24.58
N LEU A 412 7.62 6.87 -23.93
CA LEU A 412 6.55 6.29 -23.15
C LEU A 412 5.21 6.54 -23.85
N TYR A 413 4.38 5.50 -23.91
CA TYR A 413 2.97 5.59 -24.29
C TYR A 413 2.13 5.35 -23.05
N ASP A 414 1.51 6.39 -22.54
CA ASP A 414 0.62 6.34 -21.38
C ASP A 414 -0.83 6.06 -21.78
N ALA A 415 -1.78 6.17 -20.82
CA ALA A 415 -3.19 5.91 -21.06
C ALA A 415 -3.80 6.80 -22.16
N PHE A 416 -3.32 8.04 -22.32
CA PHE A 416 -3.86 8.99 -23.31
C PHE A 416 -3.27 8.76 -24.70
N ASP A 417 -2.01 8.38 -24.77
CA ASP A 417 -1.32 8.14 -26.04
C ASP A 417 -1.86 6.91 -26.77
N LEU A 418 -2.42 5.94 -26.05
CA LEU A 418 -2.95 4.69 -26.62
C LEU A 418 -4.28 4.88 -27.36
N GLY A 419 -4.98 6.01 -27.15
CA GLY A 419 -6.17 6.38 -27.93
C GLY A 419 -7.41 5.55 -27.62
N TYR A 420 -7.59 5.12 -26.37
CA TYR A 420 -8.76 4.40 -25.90
C TYR A 420 -9.90 5.35 -25.52
N GLU A 421 -11.08 5.16 -26.11
CA GLU A 421 -12.28 5.95 -25.83
C GLU A 421 -13.40 5.13 -25.17
N GLY A 422 -13.16 3.84 -24.92
CA GLY A 422 -14.11 2.94 -24.29
C GLY A 422 -14.23 3.14 -22.77
N PRO A 423 -15.05 2.31 -22.09
CA PRO A 423 -15.32 2.44 -20.66
C PRO A 423 -14.14 1.91 -19.82
N LYS A 424 -13.91 2.52 -18.67
CA LYS A 424 -12.96 2.00 -17.68
C LYS A 424 -13.46 0.67 -17.08
N PHE A 425 -12.53 -0.23 -16.81
CA PHE A 425 -12.76 -1.49 -16.10
C PHE A 425 -12.23 -1.37 -14.68
N SER A 426 -13.01 -0.72 -13.81
CA SER A 426 -12.62 -0.39 -12.44
C SER A 426 -11.36 0.49 -12.41
N TRP A 427 -10.28 0.04 -11.78
CA TRP A 427 -9.02 0.77 -11.74
C TRP A 427 -8.32 0.82 -13.10
N SER A 428 -8.44 -0.25 -13.89
CA SER A 428 -7.82 -0.30 -15.22
C SER A 428 -8.45 0.70 -16.17
N THR A 429 -7.63 1.52 -16.82
CA THR A 429 -8.07 2.55 -17.76
C THR A 429 -8.62 1.97 -19.05
N MET A 430 -8.06 0.83 -19.48
CA MET A 430 -8.43 0.10 -20.69
C MET A 430 -8.16 -1.39 -20.54
N PRO A 431 -8.83 -2.26 -21.32
CA PRO A 431 -8.52 -3.68 -21.39
C PRO A 431 -7.13 -3.98 -21.95
N ASP A 432 -6.47 -5.03 -21.41
CA ASP A 432 -5.13 -5.46 -21.88
C ASP A 432 -5.10 -5.79 -23.36
N GLN A 433 -6.17 -6.41 -23.90
CA GLN A 433 -6.27 -6.70 -25.33
C GLN A 433 -6.19 -5.42 -26.18
N TYR A 434 -6.86 -4.34 -25.74
CA TYR A 434 -6.78 -3.05 -26.43
C TYR A 434 -5.40 -2.43 -26.32
N ALA A 435 -4.79 -2.45 -25.12
CA ALA A 435 -3.45 -1.91 -24.91
C ALA A 435 -2.41 -2.61 -25.80
N LEU A 436 -2.51 -3.93 -25.95
CA LEU A 436 -1.63 -4.72 -26.84
C LEU A 436 -1.90 -4.45 -28.33
N GLU A 437 -3.16 -4.23 -28.73
CA GLU A 437 -3.48 -3.82 -30.11
C GLU A 437 -2.94 -2.41 -30.39
N ALA A 438 -3.12 -1.49 -29.46
CA ALA A 438 -2.57 -0.13 -29.60
C ALA A 438 -1.04 -0.16 -29.69
N PHE A 439 -0.37 -1.00 -28.88
CA PHE A 439 1.06 -1.26 -29.00
C PHE A 439 1.43 -1.78 -30.38
N GLN A 440 0.68 -2.74 -30.92
CA GLN A 440 0.89 -3.25 -32.27
C GLN A 440 0.74 -2.14 -33.31
N ARG A 441 -0.37 -1.42 -33.28
CA ARG A 441 -0.73 -0.40 -34.27
C ARG A 441 0.20 0.81 -34.25
N GLN A 442 0.62 1.24 -33.06
CA GLN A 442 1.38 2.49 -32.91
C GLN A 442 2.90 2.29 -32.85
N VAL A 443 3.36 1.11 -32.44
CA VAL A 443 4.78 0.84 -32.14
C VAL A 443 5.30 -0.38 -32.87
N HIS A 444 4.89 -1.59 -32.47
CA HIS A 444 5.48 -2.85 -32.93
C HIS A 444 5.29 -3.08 -34.43
N GLY A 445 4.10 -2.79 -34.97
CA GLY A 445 3.80 -2.95 -36.41
C GLY A 445 4.31 -1.83 -37.31
N LYS A 446 4.97 -0.80 -36.76
CA LYS A 446 5.54 0.29 -37.57
C LYS A 446 6.88 -0.11 -38.18
N LYS A 447 7.16 0.41 -39.40
CA LYS A 447 8.48 0.29 -39.98
C LYS A 447 9.51 1.03 -39.14
N ARG A 448 10.62 0.40 -38.83
CA ARG A 448 11.71 0.93 -38.00
C ARG A 448 13.06 0.40 -38.46
N ASP A 449 14.12 1.12 -38.14
CA ASP A 449 15.51 0.77 -38.56
C ASP A 449 16.20 -0.09 -37.48
N LYS A 450 15.66 -0.10 -36.24
CA LYS A 450 16.20 -0.86 -35.13
C LYS A 450 15.14 -1.79 -34.54
N PRO A 451 15.54 -2.92 -33.97
CA PRO A 451 14.62 -3.73 -33.16
C PRO A 451 14.14 -2.97 -31.92
N LEU A 452 13.04 -3.43 -31.34
CA LEU A 452 12.43 -2.85 -30.15
C LEU A 452 12.93 -3.55 -28.87
N MET A 453 13.16 -2.74 -27.86
CA MET A 453 13.04 -3.17 -26.47
C MET A 453 11.80 -2.52 -25.89
N SER A 454 10.79 -3.30 -25.53
CA SER A 454 9.53 -2.77 -25.01
C SER A 454 9.32 -3.18 -23.56
N PHE A 455 8.88 -2.22 -22.74
CA PHE A 455 8.49 -2.41 -21.35
C PHE A 455 6.99 -2.18 -21.23
N VAL A 456 6.21 -3.27 -21.12
CA VAL A 456 4.74 -3.25 -21.16
C VAL A 456 4.20 -3.61 -19.80
N ILE A 457 3.20 -2.87 -19.29
CA ILE A 457 2.51 -3.17 -18.04
C ILE A 457 1.03 -3.40 -18.35
N LEU A 458 0.56 -4.62 -18.15
CA LEU A 458 -0.85 -4.98 -18.31
C LEU A 458 -1.59 -4.79 -16.99
N THR A 459 -2.80 -4.25 -17.03
CA THR A 459 -3.50 -3.77 -15.82
C THR A 459 -4.87 -4.38 -15.59
N SER A 460 -5.40 -5.22 -16.49
CA SER A 460 -6.75 -5.76 -16.37
C SER A 460 -6.97 -6.69 -15.17
N SER A 461 -5.88 -7.22 -14.60
CA SER A 461 -5.91 -8.05 -13.40
C SER A 461 -5.71 -7.28 -12.09
N HIS A 462 -5.73 -5.93 -12.14
CA HIS A 462 -5.70 -5.10 -10.93
C HIS A 462 -7.02 -5.22 -10.14
N GLN A 463 -6.90 -5.26 -8.81
CA GLN A 463 -8.09 -5.24 -7.94
C GLN A 463 -8.90 -3.95 -8.17
N PRO A 464 -10.24 -4.01 -7.99
CA PRO A 464 -11.07 -5.04 -7.35
C PRO A 464 -11.57 -6.18 -8.25
N TRP A 465 -10.98 -6.44 -9.43
CA TRP A 465 -11.27 -7.55 -10.36
C TRP A 465 -12.71 -7.58 -10.89
N ALA A 466 -13.36 -6.43 -10.94
CA ALA A 466 -14.72 -6.33 -11.48
C ALA A 466 -15.04 -4.87 -11.88
N PRO A 467 -15.69 -4.67 -13.03
CA PRO A 467 -15.99 -5.70 -14.05
C PRO A 467 -14.70 -6.22 -14.73
N ILE A 468 -14.75 -7.44 -15.30
CA ILE A 468 -13.65 -8.01 -16.09
C ILE A 468 -13.97 -7.87 -17.58
N PRO A 469 -13.00 -7.43 -18.40
CA PRO A 469 -13.14 -7.43 -19.86
C PRO A 469 -13.27 -8.88 -20.39
N LYS A 470 -13.81 -9.02 -21.59
CA LYS A 470 -13.84 -10.28 -22.34
C LYS A 470 -13.10 -10.10 -23.65
N MET A 471 -12.50 -11.18 -24.14
CA MET A 471 -11.89 -11.18 -25.46
C MET A 471 -12.95 -10.88 -26.53
N VAL A 472 -12.61 -9.99 -27.44
CA VAL A 472 -13.38 -9.64 -28.65
C VAL A 472 -12.53 -9.92 -29.88
N GLY A 473 -13.10 -9.83 -31.07
CA GLY A 473 -12.32 -9.93 -32.31
C GLY A 473 -11.23 -8.86 -32.36
N TRP A 474 -10.02 -9.22 -32.71
CA TRP A 474 -8.91 -8.25 -32.77
C TRP A 474 -9.16 -7.13 -33.78
N ASP A 475 -9.94 -7.42 -34.83
CA ASP A 475 -10.32 -6.45 -35.87
C ASP A 475 -11.57 -5.61 -35.47
N GLU A 476 -12.21 -5.93 -34.32
CA GLU A 476 -13.40 -5.26 -33.79
C GLU A 476 -13.08 -4.25 -32.68
N LEU A 477 -11.83 -4.17 -32.25
CA LEU A 477 -11.41 -3.34 -31.11
C LEU A 477 -11.66 -1.84 -31.32
N GLY A 478 -11.49 -1.34 -32.55
CA GLY A 478 -11.77 0.05 -32.94
C GLY A 478 -11.15 1.08 -31.99
N ASP A 479 -11.99 1.95 -31.44
CA ASP A 479 -11.65 2.93 -30.40
C ASP A 479 -11.87 2.39 -28.96
N GLY A 480 -12.34 1.16 -28.82
CA GLY A 480 -12.65 0.54 -27.53
C GLY A 480 -14.11 0.59 -27.12
N SER A 481 -15.01 1.24 -27.90
CA SER A 481 -16.45 1.31 -27.60
C SER A 481 -17.13 -0.07 -27.61
N VAL A 482 -16.55 -1.07 -28.28
CA VAL A 482 -16.99 -2.48 -28.26
C VAL A 482 -17.07 -3.05 -26.84
N PHE A 483 -16.34 -2.51 -25.89
CA PHE A 483 -16.33 -2.93 -24.50
C PHE A 483 -17.47 -2.35 -23.65
N ASP A 484 -18.27 -1.40 -24.13
CA ASP A 484 -19.36 -0.76 -23.39
C ASP A 484 -20.39 -1.75 -22.86
N ALA A 485 -20.87 -2.65 -23.70
CA ALA A 485 -21.85 -3.66 -23.31
C ALA A 485 -21.25 -4.68 -22.33
N ILE A 486 -19.98 -5.03 -22.50
CA ILE A 486 -19.25 -5.97 -21.64
C ILE A 486 -19.08 -5.37 -20.25
N GLN A 487 -18.67 -4.11 -20.16
CA GLN A 487 -18.49 -3.41 -18.90
C GLN A 487 -19.81 -3.28 -18.12
N LYS A 488 -20.90 -2.88 -18.79
CA LYS A 488 -22.24 -2.74 -18.19
C LYS A 488 -22.83 -4.06 -17.71
N ALA A 489 -22.51 -5.18 -18.37
CA ALA A 489 -22.97 -6.51 -18.00
C ALA A 489 -22.10 -7.19 -16.93
N GLY A 490 -20.95 -6.63 -16.58
CA GLY A 490 -20.01 -7.19 -15.63
C GLY A 490 -20.45 -7.06 -14.18
N ASN A 491 -19.80 -7.79 -13.30
CA ASN A 491 -20.03 -7.71 -11.85
C ASN A 491 -19.64 -6.33 -11.31
N LYS A 492 -20.32 -5.90 -10.23
CA LYS A 492 -19.94 -4.67 -9.54
C LYS A 492 -18.75 -4.93 -8.61
N ALA A 493 -17.82 -4.02 -8.59
CA ALA A 493 -16.63 -4.06 -7.72
C ALA A 493 -17.00 -4.25 -6.24
N SER A 494 -18.04 -3.54 -5.74
CA SER A 494 -18.55 -3.66 -4.37
C SER A 494 -18.97 -5.08 -3.98
N ASP A 495 -19.57 -5.82 -4.92
CA ASP A 495 -20.11 -7.17 -4.67
C ASP A 495 -18.99 -8.22 -4.68
N VAL A 496 -17.91 -7.95 -5.41
CA VAL A 496 -16.75 -8.82 -5.51
C VAL A 496 -15.83 -8.62 -4.31
N ILE A 497 -15.48 -7.38 -3.96
CA ILE A 497 -14.50 -7.11 -2.91
C ILE A 497 -14.98 -7.49 -1.50
N THR A 498 -16.30 -7.59 -1.29
CA THR A 498 -16.88 -7.99 0.01
C THR A 498 -16.96 -9.50 0.19
N ASP A 499 -16.88 -10.29 -0.88
CA ASP A 499 -16.96 -11.75 -0.87
C ASP A 499 -15.63 -12.39 -1.28
N THR A 500 -15.03 -13.15 -0.37
CA THR A 500 -13.70 -13.76 -0.59
C THR A 500 -13.71 -14.79 -1.73
N THR A 501 -14.79 -15.59 -1.86
CA THR A 501 -14.89 -16.59 -2.92
C THR A 501 -15.03 -15.94 -4.27
N LYS A 502 -15.92 -14.94 -4.39
CA LYS A 502 -16.07 -14.15 -5.62
C LYS A 502 -14.78 -13.41 -5.98
N SER A 503 -14.08 -12.83 -4.98
CA SER A 503 -12.80 -12.16 -5.22
C SER A 503 -11.79 -13.11 -5.86
N ARG A 504 -11.68 -14.36 -5.39
CA ARG A 504 -10.79 -15.38 -5.96
C ARG A 504 -11.22 -15.79 -7.36
N GLU A 505 -12.50 -16.06 -7.57
CA GLU A 505 -13.02 -16.44 -8.89
C GLU A 505 -12.78 -15.33 -9.93
N GLU A 506 -13.10 -14.08 -9.60
CA GLU A 506 -12.93 -12.95 -10.51
C GLU A 506 -11.45 -12.63 -10.74
N TYR A 507 -10.60 -12.71 -9.72
CA TYR A 507 -9.17 -12.60 -9.89
C TYR A 507 -8.63 -13.70 -10.83
N GLY A 508 -9.01 -14.96 -10.64
CA GLY A 508 -8.60 -16.05 -11.54
C GLY A 508 -9.01 -15.80 -12.99
N LYS A 509 -10.24 -15.26 -13.22
CA LYS A 509 -10.71 -14.89 -14.56
C LYS A 509 -9.94 -13.70 -15.15
N SER A 510 -9.57 -12.71 -14.33
CA SER A 510 -8.80 -11.57 -14.80
C SER A 510 -7.38 -11.98 -15.25
N ILE A 511 -6.73 -12.90 -14.52
CA ILE A 511 -5.45 -13.48 -14.94
C ILE A 511 -5.61 -14.26 -16.25
N GLN A 512 -6.68 -15.07 -16.39
CA GLN A 512 -6.96 -15.77 -17.65
C GLN A 512 -7.10 -14.79 -18.81
N TYR A 513 -7.80 -13.68 -18.61
CA TYR A 513 -7.95 -12.64 -19.64
C TYR A 513 -6.61 -12.01 -20.03
N SER A 514 -5.78 -11.60 -19.05
CA SER A 514 -4.49 -10.97 -19.32
C SER A 514 -3.53 -11.92 -20.05
N VAL A 515 -3.43 -13.19 -19.59
CA VAL A 515 -2.62 -14.22 -20.24
C VAL A 515 -3.10 -14.49 -21.66
N THR A 516 -4.44 -14.65 -21.85
CA THR A 516 -5.01 -14.89 -23.17
C THR A 516 -4.73 -13.72 -24.13
N SER A 517 -4.91 -12.48 -23.65
CA SER A 517 -4.64 -11.28 -24.46
C SER A 517 -3.19 -11.23 -24.93
N LEU A 518 -2.24 -11.50 -24.01
CA LEU A 518 -0.81 -11.46 -24.32
C LEU A 518 -0.39 -12.58 -25.28
N THR A 519 -0.86 -13.81 -25.03
CA THR A 519 -0.47 -14.98 -25.83
C THR A 519 -1.08 -14.94 -27.23
N GLN A 520 -2.35 -14.51 -27.38
CA GLN A 520 -2.96 -14.31 -28.68
C GLN A 520 -2.30 -13.15 -29.46
N TRP A 521 -1.87 -12.08 -28.77
CA TRP A 521 -1.10 -11.02 -29.42
C TRP A 521 0.21 -11.58 -29.98
N LEU A 522 0.94 -12.38 -29.19
CA LEU A 522 2.18 -13.01 -29.63
C LEU A 522 1.96 -14.00 -30.78
N GLU A 523 0.93 -14.83 -30.70
CA GLU A 523 0.54 -15.78 -31.77
C GLU A 523 0.27 -15.04 -33.09
N ARG A 524 -0.43 -13.89 -33.04
CA ARG A 524 -0.88 -13.13 -34.20
C ARG A 524 0.24 -12.28 -34.82
N TYR A 525 1.09 -11.67 -34.01
CA TYR A 525 2.00 -10.61 -34.42
C TYR A 525 3.48 -10.90 -34.16
N GLY A 526 3.78 -11.93 -33.40
CA GLY A 526 5.16 -12.31 -33.10
C GLY A 526 5.87 -12.88 -34.34
N THR A 527 7.12 -12.49 -34.50
CA THR A 527 8.01 -12.91 -35.60
C THR A 527 9.07 -13.89 -35.10
N ASP A 528 9.93 -14.39 -35.98
CA ASP A 528 11.06 -15.25 -35.61
C ASP A 528 12.11 -14.50 -34.76
N ASP A 529 12.07 -13.18 -34.78
CA ASP A 529 12.96 -12.33 -33.98
C ASP A 529 12.32 -11.82 -32.69
N THR A 530 11.09 -12.24 -32.39
CA THR A 530 10.41 -11.81 -31.16
C THR A 530 10.83 -12.68 -29.96
N VAL A 531 11.26 -12.01 -28.89
CA VAL A 531 11.52 -12.60 -27.56
C VAL A 531 10.59 -11.92 -26.58
N LEU A 532 9.64 -12.67 -26.03
CA LEU A 532 8.74 -12.20 -24.99
C LEU A 532 9.21 -12.72 -23.63
N VAL A 533 9.38 -11.81 -22.67
CA VAL A 533 9.56 -12.13 -21.26
C VAL A 533 8.36 -11.58 -20.52
N PHE A 534 7.57 -12.44 -19.90
CA PHE A 534 6.45 -11.94 -19.07
C PHE A 534 6.44 -12.55 -17.69
N LEU A 535 5.98 -11.78 -16.72
CA LEU A 535 5.99 -12.15 -15.32
C LEU A 535 4.92 -11.40 -14.53
N GLY A 536 4.60 -11.93 -13.34
CA GLY A 536 3.85 -11.15 -12.35
C GLY A 536 4.77 -10.16 -11.61
N ASP A 537 4.20 -9.10 -11.12
CA ASP A 537 4.89 -8.11 -10.28
C ASP A 537 4.81 -8.47 -8.79
N HIS A 538 3.68 -8.99 -8.33
CA HIS A 538 3.46 -9.48 -6.95
C HIS A 538 2.26 -10.41 -6.85
N GLN A 539 2.09 -11.05 -5.69
CA GLN A 539 0.86 -11.77 -5.32
C GLN A 539 -0.29 -10.78 -5.09
N PRO A 540 -1.54 -11.19 -5.33
CA PRO A 540 -2.71 -10.40 -4.91
C PRO A 540 -2.78 -10.33 -3.38
N ILE A 541 -3.66 -9.47 -2.85
CA ILE A 541 -3.90 -9.30 -1.40
C ILE A 541 -4.20 -10.61 -0.70
N ALA A 542 -3.92 -10.69 0.61
CA ALA A 542 -4.04 -11.90 1.43
C ALA A 542 -5.44 -12.53 1.41
N ARG A 543 -6.50 -11.73 1.23
CA ARG A 543 -7.86 -12.25 1.06
C ARG A 543 -8.00 -13.20 -0.13
N VAL A 544 -7.25 -12.96 -1.19
CA VAL A 544 -7.26 -13.78 -2.42
C VAL A 544 -6.20 -14.86 -2.37
N SER A 545 -4.95 -14.51 -2.12
CA SER A 545 -3.83 -15.45 -2.11
C SER A 545 -3.78 -16.36 -0.88
N GLY A 546 -4.50 -16.00 0.20
CA GLY A 546 -4.45 -16.70 1.48
C GLY A 546 -3.43 -16.12 2.45
N ASN A 547 -3.71 -16.26 3.77
CA ASN A 547 -2.79 -15.80 4.81
C ASN A 547 -1.50 -16.65 4.80
N GLY A 548 -0.36 -15.98 4.72
CA GLY A 548 0.95 -16.63 4.70
C GLY A 548 1.33 -17.25 3.35
N ALA A 549 0.64 -16.88 2.27
CA ALA A 549 1.05 -17.24 0.92
C ALA A 549 2.49 -16.78 0.63
N SER A 550 3.21 -17.51 -0.23
CA SER A 550 4.52 -17.08 -0.71
C SER A 550 4.43 -15.74 -1.44
N ARG A 551 5.56 -15.06 -1.63
CA ARG A 551 5.64 -13.87 -2.49
C ARG A 551 6.01 -14.22 -3.93
N ASP A 552 5.89 -15.49 -4.30
CA ASP A 552 6.36 -15.96 -5.59
C ASP A 552 5.39 -15.57 -6.70
N VAL A 553 5.95 -15.23 -7.84
CA VAL A 553 5.27 -14.90 -9.08
C VAL A 553 5.86 -15.73 -10.20
N PRO A 554 5.07 -16.15 -11.21
CA PRO A 554 5.61 -16.86 -12.37
C PRO A 554 6.36 -15.88 -13.28
N VAL A 555 7.35 -16.41 -13.97
CA VAL A 555 8.09 -15.75 -15.04
C VAL A 555 8.29 -16.70 -16.20
N SER A 556 8.09 -16.22 -17.43
CA SER A 556 8.24 -17.00 -18.66
C SER A 556 9.10 -16.26 -19.68
N ILE A 557 9.96 -16.99 -20.41
CA ILE A 557 10.66 -16.54 -21.61
C ILE A 557 10.14 -17.34 -22.78
N VAL A 558 9.68 -16.66 -23.82
CA VAL A 558 9.06 -17.23 -25.01
C VAL A 558 9.77 -16.75 -26.27
N ALA A 559 10.17 -17.65 -27.15
CA ALA A 559 10.81 -17.30 -28.42
C ALA A 559 10.60 -18.40 -29.46
N LYS A 560 10.69 -18.06 -30.74
CA LYS A 560 10.79 -19.03 -31.84
C LYS A 560 12.23 -19.50 -32.07
N ASP A 561 13.19 -18.60 -31.90
CA ASP A 561 14.61 -18.91 -32.08
C ASP A 561 15.08 -19.80 -30.90
N PRO A 562 15.42 -21.08 -31.14
CA PRO A 562 15.86 -21.98 -30.08
C PRO A 562 17.13 -21.51 -29.38
N LYS A 563 18.00 -20.74 -30.07
CA LYS A 563 19.22 -20.18 -29.48
C LYS A 563 18.94 -19.27 -28.28
N VAL A 564 17.78 -18.62 -28.25
CA VAL A 564 17.36 -17.79 -27.11
C VAL A 564 17.09 -18.67 -25.88
N LEU A 565 16.37 -19.77 -26.06
CA LEU A 565 16.02 -20.69 -24.96
C LEU A 565 17.20 -21.56 -24.52
N ASP A 566 18.12 -21.87 -25.42
CA ASP A 566 19.38 -22.57 -25.10
C ASP A 566 20.24 -21.77 -24.12
N LYS A 567 20.22 -20.43 -24.19
CA LYS A 567 20.95 -19.53 -23.26
C LYS A 567 20.45 -19.63 -21.82
N VAL A 568 19.24 -20.08 -21.63
CA VAL A 568 18.60 -20.24 -20.31
C VAL A 568 18.34 -21.70 -19.93
N ALA A 569 18.86 -22.65 -20.70
CA ALA A 569 18.68 -24.09 -20.44
C ALA A 569 19.16 -24.52 -19.04
N ASP A 570 20.29 -23.96 -18.60
CA ASP A 570 20.87 -24.22 -17.26
C ASP A 570 20.04 -23.66 -16.09
N TRP A 571 19.02 -22.85 -16.38
CA TRP A 571 18.14 -22.29 -15.36
C TRP A 571 17.22 -23.32 -14.74
N LYS A 572 17.08 -24.50 -15.34
CA LYS A 572 16.21 -25.59 -14.93
C LYS A 572 14.74 -25.15 -14.79
N TRP A 573 14.32 -24.26 -15.65
CA TRP A 573 12.96 -23.83 -15.76
C TRP A 573 12.10 -24.85 -16.51
N THR A 574 10.83 -24.93 -16.19
CA THR A 574 9.85 -25.84 -16.81
C THR A 574 9.59 -25.45 -18.27
N GLU A 575 9.36 -26.41 -19.14
CA GLU A 575 8.89 -26.17 -20.51
C GLU A 575 7.43 -25.72 -20.50
N GLY A 576 7.08 -24.82 -21.42
CA GLY A 576 5.74 -24.22 -21.51
C GLY A 576 5.58 -22.99 -20.59
N LEU A 577 4.33 -22.51 -20.48
CA LEU A 577 3.98 -21.28 -19.75
C LEU A 577 3.67 -21.49 -18.27
N LYS A 578 3.50 -22.75 -17.85
CA LYS A 578 3.15 -23.09 -16.47
C LYS A 578 4.38 -23.63 -15.75
N PRO A 579 4.96 -22.89 -14.79
CA PRO A 579 6.07 -23.41 -14.01
C PRO A 579 5.60 -24.56 -13.08
N GLU A 580 6.39 -25.63 -12.99
CA GLU A 580 6.16 -26.68 -12.00
C GLU A 580 6.32 -26.16 -10.57
N ARG A 581 5.67 -26.83 -9.60
CA ARG A 581 5.66 -26.40 -8.19
C ARG A 581 7.05 -26.38 -7.57
N ASP A 582 7.92 -27.29 -7.98
CA ASP A 582 9.29 -27.46 -7.52
C ASP A 582 10.33 -26.82 -8.45
N ALA A 583 9.89 -26.12 -9.49
CA ALA A 583 10.79 -25.32 -10.31
C ALA A 583 11.57 -24.31 -9.45
N PRO A 584 12.83 -23.99 -9.82
CA PRO A 584 13.67 -23.09 -9.04
C PRO A 584 13.01 -21.74 -8.76
N VAL A 585 13.08 -21.30 -7.51
CA VAL A 585 12.59 -20.00 -7.05
C VAL A 585 13.77 -19.07 -6.84
N TRP A 586 13.78 -17.91 -7.48
CA TRP A 586 14.83 -16.91 -7.32
C TRP A 586 14.27 -15.62 -6.70
N LYS A 587 15.15 -14.87 -6.01
CA LYS A 587 14.78 -13.49 -5.68
C LYS A 587 14.61 -12.68 -6.97
N MET A 588 13.54 -11.94 -7.07
CA MET A 588 13.25 -11.09 -8.24
C MET A 588 14.43 -10.13 -8.57
N SER A 589 15.12 -9.63 -7.55
CA SER A 589 16.33 -8.82 -7.72
C SER A 589 17.52 -9.55 -8.36
N SER A 590 17.50 -10.88 -8.47
CA SER A 590 18.56 -11.60 -9.16
C SER A 590 18.33 -11.73 -10.66
N PHE A 591 17.13 -11.40 -11.14
CA PHE A 591 16.73 -11.64 -12.53
C PHE A 591 17.54 -10.82 -13.52
N ARG A 592 17.70 -9.51 -13.31
CA ARG A 592 18.47 -8.61 -14.21
C ARG A 592 19.87 -9.14 -14.50
N ASP A 593 20.63 -9.43 -13.47
CA ASP A 593 22.03 -9.84 -13.63
C ASP A 593 22.14 -11.23 -14.29
N ARG A 594 21.21 -12.15 -13.98
CA ARG A 594 21.13 -13.46 -14.63
C ARG A 594 20.79 -13.31 -16.12
N PHE A 595 19.82 -12.44 -16.45
CA PHE A 595 19.43 -12.17 -17.83
C PHE A 595 20.58 -11.54 -18.62
N LEU A 596 21.19 -10.49 -18.11
CA LEU A 596 22.34 -9.85 -18.74
C LEU A 596 23.47 -10.85 -19.01
N LYS A 597 23.79 -11.69 -18.03
CA LYS A 597 24.84 -12.71 -18.15
C LYS A 597 24.47 -13.80 -19.16
N ALA A 598 23.24 -14.31 -19.12
CA ALA A 598 22.79 -15.37 -20.04
C ALA A 598 22.87 -14.94 -21.50
N PHE A 599 22.56 -13.65 -21.78
CA PHE A 599 22.61 -13.10 -23.13
C PHE A 599 23.94 -12.37 -23.44
N GLY A 600 25.03 -12.87 -22.86
CA GLY A 600 26.39 -12.58 -23.27
C GLY A 600 27.00 -11.28 -22.73
N SER A 601 26.32 -10.58 -21.81
CA SER A 601 26.89 -9.37 -21.21
C SER A 601 28.08 -9.71 -20.30
N THR A 602 29.19 -8.99 -20.44
CA THR A 602 30.38 -9.16 -19.61
C THR A 602 30.30 -8.29 -18.36
N PRO A 603 30.35 -8.86 -17.13
CA PRO A 603 30.34 -8.07 -15.90
C PRO A 603 31.55 -7.14 -15.80
N ARG A 604 31.31 -5.84 -15.66
CA ARG A 604 32.31 -4.80 -15.36
C ARG A 604 31.77 -3.90 -14.25
N PRO A 605 32.04 -4.24 -12.98
CA PRO A 605 31.46 -3.54 -11.86
C PRO A 605 31.84 -2.06 -11.81
N SER A 606 30.84 -1.20 -11.53
CA SER A 606 31.12 0.14 -11.06
C SER A 606 31.47 0.10 -9.57
N LYS A 607 32.46 0.88 -9.16
CA LYS A 607 32.75 1.10 -7.74
C LYS A 607 31.82 2.19 -7.23
N GLY A 608 31.11 1.92 -6.12
CA GLY A 608 30.28 2.90 -5.45
C GLY A 608 31.08 4.02 -4.80
#